data_5159fe61f8cfead4ad2e082fb1449792
#
_entry.id   5159fe61f8cfead4ad2e082fb1449792
#
_cell.length_a   1.000
_cell.length_b   1.000
_cell.length_c   1.000
_cell.angle_alpha   90.00
_cell.angle_beta   90.00
_cell.angle_gamma   90.00
#
_symmetry.space_group_name_H-M   'P 1'
#
loop_
_entity.id
_entity.type
_entity.pdbx_description
1 polymer ?
#
loop_
_entity_poly.entity_id
_entity_poly.type
_entity_poly.pdbx_seq_one_letter_code
_entity_poly.pdbx_strand_id
1 'polypeptide(L)'
;MGANVLCLSTALERDPQKRAKVIQHELVHVVQDCLDGLGTPTSLTLAEGLRSSGQLSGEQVNGFFLQHLRKQGNLNHVVASTAQLPLESRQREFEAYALQADPAMVAHLLNATCKP
;
A
#
# COMPACT_ATOMS: atom_id res chain seq x y z
N MET A 1 -11.09 13.53 11.75
CA MET A 1 -10.82 13.31 10.36
C MET A 1 -9.33 13.10 10.14
N GLY A 2 -8.98 11.93 9.72
CA GLY A 2 -7.65 11.75 9.22
C GLY A 2 -7.51 12.46 7.90
N ALA A 3 -7.04 13.67 7.88
CA ALA A 3 -6.65 14.28 6.64
C ALA A 3 -5.41 13.51 6.17
N ASN A 4 -5.57 12.74 5.10
CA ASN A 4 -4.44 12.10 4.47
C ASN A 4 -3.65 13.17 3.71
N VAL A 5 -2.77 13.85 4.45
CA VAL A 5 -1.93 14.87 3.87
C VAL A 5 -0.65 14.22 3.37
N LEU A 6 -0.38 14.38 2.08
CA LEU A 6 0.88 13.92 1.49
C LEU A 6 1.95 14.97 1.73
N CYS A 7 2.96 14.59 2.53
CA CYS A 7 4.10 15.45 2.79
C CYS A 7 5.31 14.94 2.02
N LEU A 8 5.79 15.71 1.05
CA LEU A 8 6.96 15.37 0.27
C LEU A 8 8.12 16.29 0.64
N SER A 9 9.32 15.71 0.78
CA SER A 9 10.50 16.52 1.02
C SER A 9 10.86 17.31 -0.26
N THR A 10 11.54 18.45 -0.08
CA THR A 10 12.00 19.26 -1.21
C THR A 10 12.98 18.49 -2.12
N ALA A 11 13.71 17.51 -1.57
CA ALA A 11 14.61 16.68 -2.36
C ALA A 11 13.84 15.85 -3.40
N LEU A 12 12.61 15.42 -3.09
CA LEU A 12 11.79 14.62 -4.00
C LEU A 12 11.25 15.44 -5.17
N GLU A 13 11.13 16.76 -5.03
CA GLU A 13 10.67 17.63 -6.10
C GLU A 13 11.62 17.61 -7.30
N ARG A 14 12.88 17.27 -7.07
CA ARG A 14 13.92 17.24 -8.10
C ARG A 14 14.02 15.87 -8.79
N ASP A 15 13.31 14.86 -8.30
CA ASP A 15 13.32 13.52 -8.86
C ASP A 15 11.89 13.06 -9.13
N PRO A 16 11.37 13.30 -10.36
CA PRO A 16 9.99 12.98 -10.69
C PRO A 16 9.64 11.50 -10.53
N GLN A 17 10.58 10.60 -10.86
CA GLN A 17 10.33 9.15 -10.75
C GLN A 17 10.20 8.73 -9.30
N LYS A 18 11.11 9.19 -8.46
CA LYS A 18 11.08 8.88 -7.03
C LYS A 18 9.84 9.49 -6.37
N ARG A 19 9.51 10.73 -6.73
CA ARG A 19 8.31 11.40 -6.25
C ARG A 19 7.05 10.62 -6.60
N ALA A 20 6.96 10.14 -7.84
CA ALA A 20 5.81 9.36 -8.29
C ALA A 20 5.64 8.09 -7.46
N LYS A 21 6.74 7.38 -7.16
CA LYS A 21 6.69 6.17 -6.32
C LYS A 21 6.24 6.48 -4.91
N VAL A 22 6.74 7.56 -4.31
CA VAL A 22 6.36 7.97 -2.96
C VAL A 22 4.87 8.31 -2.91
N ILE A 23 4.36 9.03 -3.89
CA ILE A 23 2.94 9.35 -3.97
C ILE A 23 2.11 8.08 -4.06
N GLN A 24 2.47 7.14 -4.94
CA GLN A 24 1.75 5.88 -5.07
C GLN A 24 1.79 5.06 -3.77
N HIS A 25 2.94 5.03 -3.10
CA HIS A 25 3.10 4.36 -1.81
C HIS A 25 2.10 4.92 -0.78
N GLU A 26 2.02 6.24 -0.68
CA GLU A 26 1.10 6.90 0.25
C GLU A 26 -0.38 6.67 -0.14
N LEU A 27 -0.68 6.61 -1.44
CA LEU A 27 -2.03 6.33 -1.90
C LEU A 27 -2.48 4.93 -1.52
N VAL A 28 -1.58 3.95 -1.45
CA VAL A 28 -1.93 2.62 -0.94
C VAL A 28 -2.41 2.71 0.50
N HIS A 29 -1.77 3.53 1.33
CA HIS A 29 -2.22 3.74 2.71
C HIS A 29 -3.61 4.40 2.75
N VAL A 30 -3.92 5.28 1.80
CA VAL A 30 -5.27 5.84 1.69
C VAL A 30 -6.29 4.74 1.39
N VAL A 31 -5.96 3.80 0.49
CA VAL A 31 -6.83 2.65 0.22
C VAL A 31 -7.06 1.84 1.50
N GLN A 32 -6.01 1.57 2.25
CA GLN A 32 -6.11 0.82 3.52
C GLN A 32 -7.02 1.53 4.52
N ASP A 33 -6.91 2.84 4.62
CA ASP A 33 -7.79 3.63 5.47
C ASP A 33 -9.25 3.57 5.00
N CYS A 34 -9.48 3.62 3.69
CA CYS A 34 -10.83 3.53 3.13
C CYS A 34 -11.50 2.18 3.40
N LEU A 35 -10.72 1.10 3.46
CA LEU A 35 -11.26 -0.24 3.74
C LEU A 35 -11.91 -0.32 5.12
N ASP A 36 -11.38 0.41 6.09
CA ASP A 36 -11.90 0.42 7.46
C ASP A 36 -12.84 1.61 7.72
N GLY A 37 -13.07 2.44 6.71
CA GLY A 37 -13.87 3.65 6.84
C GLY A 37 -13.03 4.85 7.27
N LEU A 38 -13.19 5.95 6.58
CA LEU A 38 -12.49 7.18 6.92
C LEU A 38 -12.97 7.70 8.26
N GLY A 39 -12.05 8.18 9.06
CA GLY A 39 -12.36 8.73 10.38
C GLY A 39 -12.21 7.74 11.52
N THR A 40 -11.92 6.47 11.25
CA THR A 40 -11.58 5.51 12.29
C THR A 40 -10.11 5.62 12.66
N PRO A 41 -9.73 5.27 13.91
CA PRO A 41 -8.32 5.30 14.31
C PRO A 41 -7.50 4.13 13.76
N THR A 42 -8.16 3.13 13.17
CA THR A 42 -7.51 1.94 12.64
C THR A 42 -7.66 1.89 11.13
N SER A 43 -6.83 1.09 10.48
CA SER A 43 -6.94 0.80 9.05
C SER A 43 -6.77 -0.69 8.84
N LEU A 44 -7.43 -1.21 7.81
CA LEU A 44 -7.27 -2.61 7.42
C LEU A 44 -6.20 -2.69 6.34
N THR A 45 -5.42 -3.77 6.37
CA THR A 45 -4.55 -4.07 5.24
C THR A 45 -5.39 -4.56 4.07
N LEU A 46 -4.84 -4.47 2.85
CA LEU A 46 -5.50 -5.01 1.67
C LEU A 46 -5.71 -6.52 1.80
N ALA A 47 -4.73 -7.22 2.37
CA ALA A 47 -4.83 -8.65 2.60
C ALA A 47 -6.02 -8.99 3.50
N GLU A 48 -6.20 -8.23 4.58
CA GLU A 48 -7.32 -8.43 5.50
C GLU A 48 -8.66 -8.16 4.82
N GLY A 49 -8.74 -7.06 4.05
CA GLY A 49 -9.95 -6.71 3.33
C GLY A 49 -10.34 -7.76 2.29
N LEU A 50 -9.36 -8.25 1.52
CA LEU A 50 -9.62 -9.24 0.50
C LEU A 50 -9.99 -10.61 1.09
N ARG A 51 -9.35 -11.00 2.20
CA ARG A 51 -9.72 -12.24 2.88
C ARG A 51 -11.12 -12.15 3.49
N SER A 52 -11.46 -11.01 4.06
CA SER A 52 -12.78 -10.81 4.67
C SER A 52 -13.90 -10.89 3.64
N SER A 53 -13.64 -10.50 2.39
CA SER A 53 -14.62 -10.61 1.31
C SER A 53 -14.84 -12.05 0.85
N GLY A 54 -13.97 -12.98 1.22
CA GLY A 54 -14.05 -14.39 0.84
C GLY A 54 -13.66 -14.67 -0.59
N GLN A 55 -13.16 -13.70 -1.32
CA GLN A 55 -12.83 -13.86 -2.75
C GLN A 55 -11.47 -14.52 -2.98
N LEU A 56 -10.52 -14.31 -2.06
CA LEU A 56 -9.17 -14.82 -2.20
C LEU A 56 -8.69 -15.44 -0.91
N SER A 57 -7.86 -16.48 -1.02
CA SER A 57 -7.17 -17.05 0.14
C SER A 57 -6.00 -16.17 0.56
N GLY A 58 -5.50 -16.36 1.77
CA GLY A 58 -4.32 -15.65 2.25
C GLY A 58 -3.10 -15.89 1.36
N GLU A 59 -2.94 -17.13 0.86
CA GLU A 59 -1.83 -17.47 -0.03
C GLU A 59 -1.92 -16.75 -1.37
N GLN A 60 -3.12 -16.64 -1.93
CA GLN A 60 -3.33 -15.93 -3.19
C GLN A 60 -3.00 -14.45 -3.05
N VAL A 61 -3.41 -13.83 -1.97
CA VAL A 61 -3.14 -12.41 -1.70
C VAL A 61 -1.64 -12.17 -1.54
N ASN A 62 -0.97 -12.99 -0.72
CA ASN A 62 0.47 -12.86 -0.52
C ASN A 62 1.24 -13.10 -1.81
N GLY A 63 0.83 -14.08 -2.62
CA GLY A 63 1.44 -14.36 -3.91
C GLY A 63 1.37 -13.17 -4.86
N PHE A 64 0.25 -12.47 -4.86
CA PHE A 64 0.04 -11.27 -5.66
C PHE A 64 1.07 -10.18 -5.30
N PHE A 65 1.23 -9.88 -4.00
CA PHE A 65 2.18 -8.87 -3.56
C PHE A 65 3.63 -9.28 -3.82
N LEU A 66 3.96 -10.55 -3.57
CA LEU A 66 5.32 -11.05 -3.84
C LEU A 66 5.67 -10.93 -5.31
N GLN A 67 4.73 -11.22 -6.21
CA GLN A 67 4.95 -11.10 -7.64
C GLN A 67 5.24 -9.66 -8.04
N HIS A 68 4.53 -8.70 -7.48
CA HIS A 68 4.77 -7.28 -7.73
C HIS A 68 6.17 -6.85 -7.30
N LEU A 69 6.60 -7.30 -6.12
CA LEU A 69 7.94 -6.99 -5.62
C LEU A 69 9.03 -7.65 -6.47
N ARG A 70 8.81 -8.87 -6.93
CA ARG A 70 9.76 -9.54 -7.81
C ARG A 70 9.93 -8.79 -9.14
N LYS A 71 8.83 -8.30 -9.69
CA LYS A 71 8.90 -7.51 -10.93
C LYS A 71 9.68 -6.22 -10.76
N GLN A 72 9.63 -5.61 -9.58
CA GLN A 72 10.40 -4.41 -9.27
C GLN A 72 11.87 -4.72 -9.01
N GLY A 73 12.21 -5.97 -8.72
CA GLY A 73 13.56 -6.38 -8.38
C GLY A 73 14.00 -5.97 -6.98
N ASN A 74 13.06 -5.66 -6.09
CA ASN A 74 13.39 -5.18 -4.75
C ASN A 74 12.80 -6.04 -3.62
N LEU A 75 12.40 -7.28 -3.91
CA LEU A 75 11.76 -8.16 -2.94
C LEU A 75 12.60 -8.32 -1.67
N ASN A 76 13.88 -8.67 -1.82
CA ASN A 76 14.74 -8.91 -0.65
C ASN A 76 14.92 -7.66 0.20
N HIS A 77 15.08 -6.52 -0.44
CA HIS A 77 15.23 -5.24 0.25
C HIS A 77 13.96 -4.89 1.05
N VAL A 78 12.80 -5.05 0.44
CA VAL A 78 11.53 -4.73 1.10
C VAL A 78 11.25 -5.68 2.25
N VAL A 79 11.50 -6.98 2.08
CA VAL A 79 11.31 -7.97 3.15
C VAL A 79 12.22 -7.62 4.34
N ALA A 80 13.49 -7.31 4.09
CA ALA A 80 14.42 -6.94 5.16
C ALA A 80 14.01 -5.64 5.86
N SER A 81 13.58 -4.64 5.11
CA SER A 81 13.18 -3.34 5.66
C SER A 81 11.92 -3.46 6.50
N THR A 82 10.91 -4.19 6.02
CA THR A 82 9.65 -4.33 6.74
C THR A 82 9.78 -5.21 7.99
N ALA A 83 10.74 -6.15 7.98
CA ALA A 83 10.98 -7.01 9.14
C ALA A 83 11.44 -6.22 10.38
N GLN A 84 11.97 -5.01 10.19
CA GLN A 84 12.41 -4.14 11.29
C GLN A 84 11.27 -3.30 11.88
N LEU A 85 10.10 -3.31 11.25
CA LEU A 85 8.96 -2.52 11.71
C LEU A 85 8.15 -3.28 12.77
N PRO A 86 7.35 -2.57 13.59
CA PRO A 86 6.38 -3.23 14.46
C PRO A 86 5.46 -4.15 13.66
N LEU A 87 5.02 -5.24 14.28
CA LEU A 87 4.21 -6.25 13.59
C LEU A 87 2.98 -5.66 12.90
N GLU A 88 2.30 -4.75 13.57
CA GLU A 88 1.09 -4.12 13.04
C GLU A 88 1.34 -3.24 11.82
N SER A 89 2.58 -2.81 11.61
CA SER A 89 2.95 -1.96 10.48
C SER A 89 3.53 -2.73 9.30
N ARG A 90 4.02 -3.96 9.53
CA ARG A 90 4.74 -4.72 8.51
C ARG A 90 3.92 -4.98 7.26
N GLN A 91 2.72 -5.49 7.43
CA GLN A 91 1.87 -5.82 6.30
C GLN A 91 1.44 -4.57 5.53
N ARG A 92 1.11 -3.50 6.23
CA ARG A 92 0.72 -2.23 5.61
C ARG A 92 1.83 -1.70 4.71
N GLU A 93 3.06 -1.67 5.22
CA GLU A 93 4.20 -1.16 4.47
C GLU A 93 4.59 -2.11 3.33
N PHE A 94 4.53 -3.41 3.57
CA PHE A 94 4.79 -4.41 2.55
C PHE A 94 3.86 -4.23 1.34
N GLU A 95 2.57 -4.04 1.58
CA GLU A 95 1.59 -3.80 0.52
C GLU A 95 1.86 -2.51 -0.24
N ALA A 96 2.22 -1.45 0.48
CA ALA A 96 2.50 -0.17 -0.14
C ALA A 96 3.74 -0.24 -1.04
N TYR A 97 4.81 -0.90 -0.60
CA TYR A 97 5.98 -1.12 -1.44
C TYR A 97 5.68 -1.98 -2.65
N ALA A 98 4.84 -2.99 -2.49
CA ALA A 98 4.48 -3.86 -3.60
C ALA A 98 3.72 -3.12 -4.71
N LEU A 99 2.80 -2.24 -4.34
CA LEU A 99 1.91 -1.58 -5.30
C LEU A 99 2.39 -0.21 -5.77
N GLN A 100 3.44 0.35 -5.17
CA GLN A 100 3.91 1.70 -5.52
C GLN A 100 4.34 1.85 -6.99
N ALA A 101 4.68 0.75 -7.66
CA ALA A 101 5.08 0.76 -9.06
C ALA A 101 3.93 0.39 -10.01
N ASP A 102 2.70 0.28 -9.49
CA ASP A 102 1.52 -0.08 -10.28
C ASP A 102 0.41 0.97 -10.11
N PRO A 103 0.56 2.16 -10.73
CA PRO A 103 -0.42 3.24 -10.57
C PRO A 103 -1.82 2.86 -11.03
N ALA A 104 -1.95 2.01 -12.05
CA ALA A 104 -3.25 1.58 -12.54
C ALA A 104 -4.01 0.77 -11.48
N MET A 105 -3.31 -0.14 -10.79
CA MET A 105 -3.91 -0.92 -9.71
C MET A 105 -4.29 -0.03 -8.54
N VAL A 106 -3.42 0.93 -8.16
CA VAL A 106 -3.72 1.85 -7.07
C VAL A 106 -4.95 2.69 -7.39
N ALA A 107 -5.06 3.21 -8.61
CA ALA A 107 -6.24 3.97 -9.04
C ALA A 107 -7.51 3.12 -8.99
N HIS A 108 -7.42 1.88 -9.44
CA HIS A 108 -8.54 0.94 -9.40
C HIS A 108 -9.00 0.71 -7.95
N LEU A 109 -8.06 0.48 -7.05
CA LEU A 109 -8.37 0.24 -5.65
C LEU A 109 -8.96 1.48 -4.97
N LEU A 110 -8.44 2.67 -5.28
CA LEU A 110 -9.01 3.91 -4.76
C LEU A 110 -10.47 4.07 -5.19
N ASN A 111 -10.77 3.82 -6.45
CA ASN A 111 -12.13 3.94 -6.97
C ASN A 111 -13.06 2.88 -6.35
N ALA A 112 -12.54 1.69 -6.07
CA ALA A 112 -13.34 0.61 -5.52
C ALA A 112 -13.61 0.77 -4.02
N THR A 113 -12.67 1.35 -3.26
CA THR A 113 -12.72 1.37 -1.80
C THR A 113 -13.02 2.74 -1.21
N CYS A 114 -12.59 3.83 -1.86
CA CYS A 114 -12.71 5.19 -1.35
C CYS A 114 -13.90 5.93 -1.96
N LYS A 115 -15.04 5.27 -2.02
CA LYS A 115 -16.27 5.92 -2.52
C LYS A 115 -16.85 6.83 -1.45
N PRO A 116 -17.37 8.00 -1.84
CA PRO A 116 -18.07 8.87 -0.91
C PRO A 116 -19.39 8.28 -0.42
#